data_df89ce9c76d04df8117efaeaf18f0d90
#
_entry.id   df89ce9c76d04df8117efaeaf18f0d90
#
_cell.length_a   1.000
_cell.length_b   1.000
_cell.length_c   1.000
_cell.angle_alpha   90.00
_cell.angle_beta   90.00
_cell.angle_gamma   90.00
#
_symmetry.space_group_name_H-M   'P 1'
#
loop_
_entity.id
_entity.type
_entity.pdbx_description
1 polymer ?
#
loop_
_entity_poly.entity_id
_entity_poly.type
_entity_poly.pdbx_seq_one_letter_code
_entity_poly.pdbx_strand_id
1 'polypeptide(L)'
;LLTNHHCGYGQIQSHSSVEHDYLTDGFWAMTREQELPNPGLTVSFLEYMKDVTDEVLKGYKPSMSEEKRIELVAKNTKAIEEKAVKEGKSLRATVKPLFYGNQYYLYVFKVFTDVRLVGAPPSSIGKFGGDTDNWMWPRHTGDFSLFRVYAGKDNEPAEYSKDNVPYTPKRFFKINAKGIGEGDFTMVYGFPGRTNE
;
A
#
# COMPACT_ATOMS: atom_id res chain seq x y z
N LEU A 1 10.53 -0.85 1.14
CA LEU A 1 9.36 -1.17 0.32
C LEU A 1 9.78 -1.24 -1.14
N LEU A 2 9.45 -2.33 -1.81
CA LEU A 2 9.64 -2.51 -3.25
C LEU A 2 8.26 -2.48 -3.91
N THR A 3 8.11 -1.69 -4.97
CA THR A 3 6.89 -1.64 -5.80
C THR A 3 7.28 -1.44 -7.26
N ASN A 4 6.30 -1.38 -8.15
CA ASN A 4 6.55 -1.12 -9.56
C ASN A 4 7.02 0.32 -9.82
N HIS A 5 7.76 0.54 -10.91
CA HIS A 5 8.16 1.88 -11.37
C HIS A 5 6.92 2.74 -11.67
N HIS A 6 5.95 2.20 -12.38
CA HIS A 6 4.73 2.93 -12.72
C HIS A 6 3.87 3.27 -11.47
N CYS A 7 3.94 2.49 -10.39
CA CYS A 7 3.30 2.86 -9.13
C CYS A 7 3.98 4.04 -8.42
N GLY A 8 5.29 4.22 -8.65
CA GLY A 8 6.08 5.34 -8.12
C GLY A 8 6.22 6.52 -9.07
N TYR A 9 5.65 6.44 -10.28
CA TYR A 9 5.87 7.42 -11.35
C TYR A 9 5.56 8.86 -10.89
N GLY A 10 4.42 9.07 -10.26
CA GLY A 10 4.03 10.40 -9.79
C GLY A 10 4.99 11.00 -8.76
N GLN A 11 5.53 10.17 -7.87
CA GLN A 11 6.52 10.58 -6.86
C GLN A 11 7.85 10.90 -7.53
N ILE A 12 8.32 10.08 -8.45
CA ILE A 12 9.55 10.32 -9.21
C ILE A 12 9.42 11.62 -9.98
N GLN A 13 8.31 11.83 -10.69
CA GLN A 13 8.02 13.03 -11.45
C GLN A 13 7.96 14.28 -10.57
N SER A 14 7.35 14.21 -9.39
CA SER A 14 7.21 15.36 -8.48
C SER A 14 8.54 15.88 -7.95
N HIS A 15 9.59 15.07 -7.99
CA HIS A 15 10.95 15.46 -7.62
C HIS A 15 11.81 15.85 -8.81
N SER A 16 11.34 15.65 -10.03
CA SER A 16 12.08 16.04 -11.23
C SER A 16 12.03 17.54 -11.46
N SER A 17 13.09 18.07 -12.04
CA SER A 17 13.22 19.45 -12.50
C SER A 17 13.76 19.49 -13.92
N VAL A 18 13.87 20.67 -14.51
CA VAL A 18 14.49 20.85 -15.83
C VAL A 18 15.99 20.45 -15.83
N GLU A 19 16.64 20.61 -14.69
CA GLU A 19 18.07 20.30 -14.52
C GLU A 19 18.32 18.83 -14.17
N HIS A 20 17.33 18.20 -13.51
CA HIS A 20 17.40 16.81 -13.05
C HIS A 20 16.07 16.11 -13.32
N ASP A 21 15.96 15.47 -14.45
CA ASP A 21 14.78 14.67 -14.80
C ASP A 21 14.94 13.22 -14.34
N TYR A 22 14.47 12.93 -13.14
CA TYR A 22 14.55 11.59 -12.55
C TYR A 22 13.75 10.52 -13.30
N LEU A 23 12.81 10.90 -14.17
CA LEU A 23 12.18 9.95 -15.07
C LEU A 23 13.08 9.52 -16.21
N THR A 24 13.93 10.43 -16.70
CA THR A 24 14.89 10.18 -17.77
C THR A 24 16.18 9.57 -17.25
N ASP A 25 16.72 10.11 -16.14
CA ASP A 25 18.05 9.76 -15.62
C ASP A 25 18.01 8.66 -14.57
N GLY A 26 16.83 8.41 -13.98
CA GLY A 26 16.69 7.62 -12.77
C GLY A 26 17.10 8.38 -11.52
N PHE A 27 16.85 7.79 -10.37
CA PHE A 27 17.24 8.34 -9.07
C PHE A 27 17.75 7.24 -8.14
N TRP A 28 18.85 7.51 -7.44
CA TRP A 28 19.41 6.61 -6.42
C TRP A 28 19.97 7.43 -5.26
N ALA A 29 19.36 7.29 -4.08
CA ALA A 29 19.90 7.84 -2.85
C ALA A 29 21.05 6.95 -2.35
N MET A 30 22.24 7.50 -2.26
CA MET A 30 23.43 6.80 -1.75
C MET A 30 23.51 6.84 -0.23
N THR A 31 22.83 7.80 0.39
CA THR A 31 22.70 7.93 1.85
C THR A 31 21.24 8.21 2.22
N ARG A 32 20.90 8.06 3.51
CA ARG A 32 19.53 8.33 4.00
C ARG A 32 19.13 9.79 3.88
N GLU A 33 20.08 10.69 3.97
CA GLU A 33 19.88 12.13 3.85
C GLU A 33 19.49 12.55 2.43
N GLN A 34 19.85 11.74 1.43
CA GLN A 34 19.49 11.94 0.04
C GLN A 34 18.12 11.37 -0.33
N GLU A 35 17.50 10.57 0.55
CA GLU A 35 16.17 10.03 0.30
C GLU A 35 15.13 11.15 0.27
N LEU A 36 14.26 11.13 -0.75
CA LEU A 36 13.34 12.23 -1.04
C LEU A 36 11.99 12.00 -0.38
N PRO A 37 11.54 12.89 0.54
CA PRO A 37 10.25 12.75 1.20
C PRO A 37 9.10 12.98 0.22
N ASN A 38 8.03 12.20 0.34
CA ASN A 38 6.84 12.29 -0.50
C ASN A 38 5.62 12.72 0.33
N PRO A 39 5.38 14.03 0.48
CA PRO A 39 4.20 14.54 1.18
C PRO A 39 2.91 13.98 0.57
N GLY A 40 2.03 13.47 1.44
CA GLY A 40 0.76 12.89 1.01
C GLY A 40 0.82 11.41 0.61
N LEU A 41 2.01 10.85 0.38
CA LEU A 41 2.15 9.41 0.20
C LEU A 41 2.04 8.69 1.53
N THR A 42 1.21 7.65 1.59
CA THR A 42 1.02 6.85 2.79
C THR A 42 1.25 5.37 2.53
N VAL A 43 1.73 4.67 3.54
CA VAL A 43 1.82 3.21 3.55
C VAL A 43 1.00 2.67 4.70
N SER A 44 0.14 1.69 4.43
CA SER A 44 -0.76 1.11 5.41
C SER A 44 -0.41 -0.35 5.63
N PHE A 45 -0.18 -0.74 6.88
CA PHE A 45 0.03 -2.12 7.28
C PHE A 45 -1.23 -2.64 7.96
N LEU A 46 -1.70 -3.80 7.53
CA LEU A 46 -2.81 -4.48 8.18
C LEU A 46 -2.39 -4.91 9.59
N GLU A 47 -3.07 -4.37 10.61
CA GLU A 47 -2.86 -4.76 12.01
C GLU A 47 -3.70 -5.99 12.35
N TYR A 48 -4.99 -5.95 12.02
CA TYR A 48 -5.89 -7.09 12.18
C TYR A 48 -7.11 -7.01 11.26
N MET A 49 -7.74 -8.16 11.10
CA MET A 49 -9.00 -8.34 10.40
C MET A 49 -9.97 -9.10 11.32
N LYS A 50 -11.24 -8.70 11.36
CA LYS A 50 -12.25 -9.30 12.21
C LYS A 50 -13.58 -9.42 11.46
N ASP A 51 -14.24 -10.57 11.57
CA ASP A 51 -15.64 -10.72 11.17
C ASP A 51 -16.54 -9.87 12.10
N VAL A 52 -17.33 -8.99 11.50
CA VAL A 52 -18.25 -8.06 12.18
C VAL A 52 -19.67 -8.19 11.61
N THR A 53 -19.98 -9.29 10.96
CA THR A 53 -21.27 -9.52 10.29
C THR A 53 -22.44 -9.31 11.23
N ASP A 54 -22.41 -9.92 12.40
CA ASP A 54 -23.49 -9.78 13.39
C ASP A 54 -23.63 -8.35 13.91
N GLU A 55 -22.49 -7.66 14.07
CA GLU A 55 -22.46 -6.26 14.53
C GLU A 55 -23.05 -5.32 13.46
N VAL A 56 -22.71 -5.55 12.19
CA VAL A 56 -23.20 -4.75 11.05
C VAL A 56 -24.71 -5.00 10.83
N LEU A 57 -25.15 -6.25 10.91
CA LEU A 57 -26.54 -6.63 10.70
C LEU A 57 -27.41 -6.49 11.96
N LYS A 58 -26.88 -5.97 13.06
CA LYS A 58 -27.62 -5.77 14.29
C LYS A 58 -28.84 -4.88 14.06
N GLY A 59 -30.03 -5.42 14.36
CA GLY A 59 -31.30 -4.74 14.15
C GLY A 59 -31.95 -5.00 12.77
N TYR A 60 -31.30 -5.73 11.88
CA TYR A 60 -31.92 -6.18 10.64
C TYR A 60 -33.09 -7.11 10.89
N LYS A 61 -34.16 -6.98 10.10
CA LYS A 61 -35.33 -7.86 10.07
C LYS A 61 -35.64 -8.20 8.61
N PRO A 62 -35.99 -9.44 8.29
CA PRO A 62 -36.34 -9.86 6.92
C PRO A 62 -37.46 -9.04 6.27
N SER A 63 -38.36 -8.44 7.07
CA SER A 63 -39.45 -7.57 6.61
C SER A 63 -39.04 -6.14 6.32
N MET A 64 -37.77 -5.78 6.50
CA MET A 64 -37.26 -4.44 6.28
C MET A 64 -37.14 -4.18 4.78
N SER A 65 -37.49 -2.97 4.33
CA SER A 65 -37.21 -2.55 2.93
C SER A 65 -35.71 -2.45 2.67
N GLU A 66 -35.29 -2.61 1.41
CA GLU A 66 -33.88 -2.53 1.04
C GLU A 66 -33.26 -1.17 1.39
N GLU A 67 -33.97 -0.07 1.23
CA GLU A 67 -33.54 1.26 1.63
C GLU A 67 -33.18 1.32 3.12
N LYS A 68 -34.09 0.82 3.97
CA LYS A 68 -33.85 0.78 5.43
C LYS A 68 -32.71 -0.18 5.82
N ARG A 69 -32.53 -1.27 5.06
CA ARG A 69 -31.39 -2.17 5.25
C ARG A 69 -30.08 -1.45 4.94
N ILE A 70 -29.97 -0.73 3.81
CA ILE A 70 -28.80 0.05 3.42
C ILE A 70 -28.46 1.11 4.48
N GLU A 71 -29.45 1.86 4.95
CA GLU A 71 -29.26 2.85 6.02
C GLU A 71 -28.76 2.22 7.33
N LEU A 72 -29.35 1.11 7.73
CA LEU A 72 -28.95 0.36 8.94
C LEU A 72 -27.50 -0.10 8.82
N VAL A 73 -27.14 -0.75 7.71
CA VAL A 73 -25.79 -1.25 7.43
C VAL A 73 -24.80 -0.10 7.44
N ALA A 74 -25.07 1.01 6.74
CA ALA A 74 -24.19 2.17 6.71
C ALA A 74 -23.98 2.76 8.11
N LYS A 75 -25.05 2.91 8.90
CA LYS A 75 -24.97 3.42 10.28
C LYS A 75 -24.11 2.53 11.16
N ASN A 76 -24.35 1.23 11.14
CA ASN A 76 -23.63 0.28 11.97
C ASN A 76 -22.16 0.16 11.55
N THR A 77 -21.89 0.12 10.24
CA THR A 77 -20.53 0.13 9.67
C THR A 77 -19.74 1.34 10.17
N LYS A 78 -20.30 2.53 10.03
CA LYS A 78 -19.65 3.77 10.48
C LYS A 78 -19.32 3.73 11.97
N ALA A 79 -20.24 3.25 12.81
CA ALA A 79 -20.02 3.15 14.25
C ALA A 79 -18.89 2.17 14.61
N ILE A 80 -18.77 1.04 13.87
CA ILE A 80 -17.73 0.04 14.05
C ILE A 80 -16.37 0.62 13.65
N GLU A 81 -16.28 1.30 12.49
CA GLU A 81 -15.07 1.94 12.01
C GLU A 81 -14.57 3.04 12.97
N GLU A 82 -15.46 3.93 13.40
CA GLU A 82 -15.15 4.99 14.37
C GLU A 82 -14.65 4.45 15.71
N LYS A 83 -15.22 3.33 16.17
CA LYS A 83 -14.76 2.66 17.39
C LYS A 83 -13.34 2.12 17.21
N ALA A 84 -13.09 1.41 16.11
CA ALA A 84 -11.80 0.79 15.84
C ALA A 84 -10.67 1.83 15.71
N VAL A 85 -10.92 2.98 15.07
CA VAL A 85 -9.91 4.06 14.94
C VAL A 85 -9.51 4.63 16.30
N LYS A 86 -10.39 4.62 17.30
CA LYS A 86 -10.10 5.10 18.66
C LYS A 86 -9.21 4.16 19.48
N GLU A 87 -8.99 2.94 19.03
CA GLU A 87 -8.17 1.94 19.73
C GLU A 87 -6.66 2.26 19.67
N GLY A 88 -6.23 3.17 18.81
CA GLY A 88 -4.82 3.54 18.69
C GLY A 88 -4.55 4.77 17.86
N LYS A 89 -3.27 5.14 17.77
CA LYS A 89 -2.82 6.28 16.96
C LYS A 89 -2.60 5.84 15.51
N SER A 90 -2.87 6.76 14.59
CA SER A 90 -2.63 6.56 13.15
C SER A 90 -3.31 5.32 12.57
N LEU A 91 -4.47 4.95 13.12
CA LEU A 91 -5.26 3.84 12.63
C LEU A 91 -6.26 4.33 11.58
N ARG A 92 -6.46 3.49 10.56
CA ARG A 92 -7.55 3.58 9.61
C ARG A 92 -8.33 2.28 9.65
N ALA A 93 -9.63 2.39 9.78
CA ALA A 93 -10.52 1.24 9.78
C ALA A 93 -11.46 1.29 8.57
N THR A 94 -11.78 0.14 8.02
CA THR A 94 -12.78 0.00 6.98
C THR A 94 -13.49 -1.33 7.09
N VAL A 95 -14.82 -1.32 6.97
CA VAL A 95 -15.64 -2.52 6.87
C VAL A 95 -15.92 -2.81 5.40
N LYS A 96 -15.64 -4.01 4.96
CA LYS A 96 -15.89 -4.46 3.59
C LYS A 96 -16.98 -5.54 3.58
N PRO A 97 -18.00 -5.40 2.71
CA PRO A 97 -18.92 -6.50 2.43
C PRO A 97 -18.19 -7.56 1.60
N LEU A 98 -18.37 -8.80 1.93
CA LEU A 98 -17.93 -9.97 1.16
C LEU A 98 -19.15 -10.83 0.79
N PHE A 99 -19.00 -11.64 -0.25
CA PHE A 99 -20.04 -12.57 -0.71
C PHE A 99 -21.40 -11.86 -0.90
N TYR A 100 -21.39 -10.77 -1.68
CA TYR A 100 -22.57 -9.95 -1.98
C TYR A 100 -23.28 -9.39 -0.73
N GLY A 101 -22.51 -9.08 0.33
CA GLY A 101 -23.04 -8.52 1.58
C GLY A 101 -23.64 -9.57 2.53
N ASN A 102 -23.28 -10.84 2.36
CA ASN A 102 -23.62 -11.90 3.31
C ASN A 102 -22.66 -11.97 4.51
N GLN A 103 -21.45 -11.40 4.34
CA GLN A 103 -20.46 -11.26 5.42
C GLN A 103 -19.86 -9.86 5.39
N TYR A 104 -19.43 -9.40 6.56
CA TYR A 104 -18.79 -8.10 6.72
C TYR A 104 -17.51 -8.25 7.55
N TYR A 105 -16.39 -7.77 7.01
CA TYR A 105 -15.11 -7.81 7.70
C TYR A 105 -14.59 -6.42 7.97
N LEU A 106 -14.20 -6.17 9.22
CA LEU A 106 -13.46 -5.00 9.64
C LEU A 106 -11.97 -5.24 9.37
N TYR A 107 -11.36 -4.30 8.65
CA TYR A 107 -9.91 -4.23 8.43
C TYR A 107 -9.38 -3.00 9.17
N VAL A 108 -8.39 -3.19 10.01
CA VAL A 108 -7.73 -2.10 10.73
C VAL A 108 -6.28 -2.02 10.28
N PHE A 109 -5.88 -0.83 9.83
CA PHE A 109 -4.55 -0.57 9.30
C PHE A 109 -3.84 0.48 10.14
N LYS A 110 -2.55 0.28 10.37
CA LYS A 110 -1.63 1.32 10.86
C LYS A 110 -1.08 2.08 9.66
N VAL A 111 -1.18 3.42 9.68
CA VAL A 111 -0.86 4.29 8.54
C VAL A 111 0.40 5.09 8.84
N PHE A 112 1.40 4.97 7.98
CA PHE A 112 2.64 5.74 8.00
C PHE A 112 2.61 6.81 6.92
N THR A 113 3.05 8.02 7.27
CA THR A 113 3.01 9.20 6.40
C THR A 113 4.39 9.71 5.99
N ASP A 114 5.47 9.33 6.69
CA ASP A 114 6.83 9.62 6.26
C ASP A 114 7.36 8.48 5.38
N VAL A 115 7.15 8.64 4.07
CA VAL A 115 7.58 7.69 3.04
C VAL A 115 8.52 8.41 2.08
N ARG A 116 9.74 7.87 1.90
CA ARG A 116 10.77 8.52 1.10
C ARG A 116 11.16 7.66 -0.09
N LEU A 117 11.37 8.31 -1.23
CA LEU A 117 11.91 7.68 -2.44
C LEU A 117 13.40 7.38 -2.21
N VAL A 118 13.77 6.12 -2.39
CA VAL A 118 15.16 5.63 -2.25
C VAL A 118 15.81 5.46 -3.60
N GLY A 119 15.04 4.96 -4.56
CA GLY A 119 15.56 4.76 -5.89
C GLY A 119 14.53 4.28 -6.89
N ALA A 120 14.77 4.63 -8.13
CA ALA A 120 14.02 4.15 -9.28
C ALA A 120 14.93 4.19 -10.51
N PRO A 121 14.89 3.16 -11.37
CA PRO A 121 15.59 3.21 -12.64
C PRO A 121 14.96 4.28 -13.55
N PRO A 122 15.66 4.73 -14.59
CA PRO A 122 15.07 5.58 -15.62
C PRO A 122 13.90 4.88 -16.31
N SER A 123 12.97 5.65 -16.87
CA SER A 123 11.79 5.12 -17.57
C SER A 123 12.16 4.22 -18.75
N SER A 124 13.34 4.44 -19.36
CA SER A 124 13.88 3.54 -20.39
C SER A 124 14.13 2.09 -19.91
N ILE A 125 14.23 1.89 -18.60
CA ILE A 125 14.31 0.58 -17.94
C ILE A 125 12.98 0.24 -17.29
N GLY A 126 12.39 1.18 -16.52
CA GLY A 126 11.15 0.96 -15.77
C GLY A 126 9.92 0.71 -16.64
N LYS A 127 9.92 1.25 -17.87
CA LYS A 127 8.89 1.05 -18.89
C LYS A 127 9.52 0.70 -20.23
N PHE A 128 10.47 -0.23 -20.24
CA PHE A 128 11.14 -0.66 -21.47
C PHE A 128 10.15 -1.14 -22.52
N GLY A 129 10.30 -0.66 -23.77
CA GLY A 129 9.40 -1.01 -24.88
C GLY A 129 8.08 -0.24 -24.88
N GLY A 130 7.84 0.62 -23.90
CA GLY A 130 6.61 1.41 -23.78
C GLY A 130 5.36 0.54 -23.75
N ASP A 131 4.28 1.00 -24.37
CA ASP A 131 3.02 0.25 -24.42
C ASP A 131 3.01 -0.83 -25.49
N THR A 132 3.92 -0.72 -26.49
CA THR A 132 3.98 -1.67 -27.62
C THR A 132 4.73 -2.95 -27.26
N ASP A 133 5.92 -2.84 -26.68
CA ASP A 133 6.83 -3.98 -26.49
C ASP A 133 6.94 -4.44 -25.03
N ASN A 134 6.34 -3.72 -24.07
CA ASN A 134 6.41 -4.05 -22.66
C ASN A 134 5.91 -5.48 -22.33
N TRP A 135 4.95 -5.99 -23.12
CA TRP A 135 4.38 -7.33 -22.95
C TRP A 135 4.93 -8.38 -23.91
N MET A 136 5.86 -7.97 -24.78
CA MET A 136 6.51 -8.89 -25.70
C MET A 136 7.54 -9.77 -24.99
N TRP A 137 7.65 -11.01 -25.40
CA TRP A 137 8.68 -11.92 -24.94
C TRP A 137 9.89 -11.91 -25.90
N PRO A 138 11.13 -11.95 -25.38
CA PRO A 138 11.55 -11.93 -23.98
C PRO A 138 11.41 -10.54 -23.36
N ARG A 139 11.06 -10.49 -22.05
CA ARG A 139 10.87 -9.23 -21.34
C ARG A 139 12.18 -8.66 -20.83
N HIS A 140 12.34 -7.35 -21.01
CA HIS A 140 13.52 -6.60 -20.58
C HIS A 140 13.19 -5.47 -19.59
N THR A 141 11.93 -5.30 -19.23
CA THR A 141 11.48 -4.23 -18.33
C THR A 141 11.92 -4.49 -16.90
N GLY A 142 12.57 -3.52 -16.29
CA GLY A 142 12.85 -3.46 -14.86
C GLY A 142 11.85 -2.55 -14.16
N ASP A 143 10.56 -2.95 -14.13
CA ASP A 143 9.46 -2.16 -13.57
C ASP A 143 9.47 -2.20 -12.04
N PHE A 144 10.38 -1.45 -11.42
CA PHE A 144 10.47 -1.37 -9.98
C PHE A 144 10.81 0.05 -9.48
N SER A 145 10.45 0.34 -8.23
CA SER A 145 10.89 1.49 -7.47
C SER A 145 11.01 1.14 -5.99
N LEU A 146 11.88 1.85 -5.30
CA LEU A 146 12.23 1.62 -3.90
C LEU A 146 11.82 2.82 -3.05
N PHE A 147 11.04 2.53 -2.00
CA PHE A 147 10.69 3.51 -0.98
C PHE A 147 11.11 3.02 0.39
N ARG A 148 11.36 3.93 1.31
CA ARG A 148 11.57 3.63 2.72
C ARG A 148 10.49 4.28 3.55
N VAL A 149 9.92 3.50 4.48
CA VAL A 149 9.00 4.00 5.48
C VAL A 149 9.81 4.43 6.69
N TYR A 150 9.53 5.63 7.19
CA TYR A 150 10.12 6.17 8.40
C TYR A 150 9.09 6.23 9.52
N ALA A 151 9.57 6.18 10.75
CA ALA A 151 8.80 6.19 11.98
C ALA A 151 9.49 7.05 13.03
N GLY A 152 8.78 7.39 14.09
CA GLY A 152 9.39 7.92 15.29
C GLY A 152 10.41 6.96 15.92
N LYS A 153 11.19 7.44 16.88
CA LYS A 153 12.19 6.62 17.61
C LYS A 153 11.56 5.46 18.40
N ASP A 154 10.27 5.53 18.67
CA ASP A 154 9.43 4.49 19.28
C ASP A 154 8.90 3.47 18.26
N ASN A 155 9.30 3.59 17.00
CA ASN A 155 8.83 2.79 15.85
C ASN A 155 7.33 2.96 15.53
N GLU A 156 6.70 4.02 16.02
CA GLU A 156 5.31 4.36 15.73
C GLU A 156 5.21 5.38 14.58
N PRO A 157 4.06 5.43 13.86
CA PRO A 157 3.86 6.40 12.80
C PRO A 157 4.08 7.84 13.28
N ALA A 158 4.80 8.60 12.50
CA ALA A 158 5.08 10.00 12.74
C ALA A 158 4.98 10.79 11.44
N GLU A 159 4.68 12.07 11.52
CA GLU A 159 4.82 12.99 10.41
C GLU A 159 6.30 13.15 10.04
N TYR A 160 6.54 13.65 8.82
CA TYR A 160 7.90 13.84 8.36
C TYR A 160 8.75 14.64 9.35
N SER A 161 9.89 14.09 9.71
CA SER A 161 10.94 14.75 10.48
C SER A 161 12.31 14.21 10.07
N LYS A 162 13.33 15.07 10.12
CA LYS A 162 14.73 14.65 9.92
C LYS A 162 15.20 13.67 11.02
N ASP A 163 14.57 13.72 12.18
CA ASP A 163 14.89 12.85 13.32
C ASP A 163 14.23 11.47 13.26
N ASN A 164 13.31 11.27 12.31
CA ASN A 164 12.69 9.97 12.13
C ASN A 164 13.71 8.92 11.70
N VAL A 165 13.47 7.69 12.12
CA VAL A 165 14.31 6.53 11.82
C VAL A 165 13.57 5.59 10.88
N PRO A 166 14.28 4.77 10.10
CA PRO A 166 13.64 3.73 9.29
C PRO A 166 12.74 2.84 10.14
N TYR A 167 11.50 2.66 9.71
CA TYR A 167 10.55 1.75 10.34
C TYR A 167 11.11 0.32 10.35
N THR A 168 11.03 -0.32 11.51
CA THR A 168 11.42 -1.73 11.68
C THR A 168 10.15 -2.60 11.65
N PRO A 169 9.88 -3.33 10.54
CA PRO A 169 8.70 -4.17 10.43
C PRO A 169 8.82 -5.43 11.29
N LYS A 170 7.68 -5.93 11.78
CA LYS A 170 7.61 -7.22 12.52
C LYS A 170 8.09 -8.40 11.67
N ARG A 171 7.89 -8.32 10.36
CA ARG A 171 8.30 -9.33 9.35
C ARG A 171 8.70 -8.62 8.06
N PHE A 172 9.63 -9.21 7.35
CA PHE A 172 10.03 -8.79 6.00
C PHE A 172 10.48 -10.00 5.18
N PHE A 173 10.37 -9.90 3.87
CA PHE A 173 10.88 -10.91 2.96
C PHE A 173 12.40 -10.79 2.83
N LYS A 174 13.09 -11.91 2.95
CA LYS A 174 14.54 -11.98 2.67
C LYS A 174 14.76 -12.04 1.17
N ILE A 175 15.73 -11.27 0.68
CA ILE A 175 16.14 -11.33 -0.72
C ILE A 175 16.92 -12.63 -0.95
N ASN A 176 16.49 -13.44 -1.90
CA ASN A 176 17.25 -14.60 -2.36
C ASN A 176 18.16 -14.19 -3.53
N ALA A 177 19.38 -13.79 -3.23
CA ALA A 177 20.35 -13.37 -4.25
C ALA A 177 20.84 -14.52 -5.15
N LYS A 178 20.54 -15.79 -4.80
CA LYS A 178 20.88 -16.96 -5.64
C LYS A 178 19.87 -17.19 -6.77
N GLY A 179 18.73 -16.49 -6.75
CA GLY A 179 17.65 -16.68 -7.69
C GLY A 179 16.85 -17.96 -7.41
N ILE A 180 16.16 -18.42 -8.43
CA ILE A 180 15.32 -19.62 -8.41
C ILE A 180 15.75 -20.55 -9.56
N GLY A 181 15.55 -21.84 -9.38
CA GLY A 181 15.80 -22.89 -10.37
C GLY A 181 14.50 -23.46 -10.95
N GLU A 182 14.63 -24.27 -11.98
CA GLU A 182 13.50 -25.02 -12.53
C GLU A 182 12.94 -25.99 -11.47
N GLY A 183 11.61 -25.98 -11.31
CA GLY A 183 10.92 -26.81 -10.31
C GLY A 183 10.79 -26.18 -8.92
N ASP A 184 11.40 -25.03 -8.66
CA ASP A 184 11.22 -24.31 -7.40
C ASP A 184 9.79 -23.76 -7.29
N PHE A 185 9.25 -23.83 -6.07
CA PHE A 185 7.97 -23.18 -5.78
C PHE A 185 8.11 -21.65 -5.78
N THR A 186 7.25 -20.99 -6.54
CA THR A 186 7.16 -19.52 -6.58
C THR A 186 5.73 -19.07 -6.36
N MET A 187 5.56 -17.89 -5.75
CA MET A 187 4.26 -17.33 -5.43
C MET A 187 4.28 -15.82 -5.60
N VAL A 188 3.23 -15.27 -6.18
CA VAL A 188 2.94 -13.83 -6.13
C VAL A 188 2.02 -13.58 -4.93
N TYR A 189 2.41 -12.64 -4.08
CA TYR A 189 1.66 -12.28 -2.88
C TYR A 189 1.43 -10.76 -2.84
N GLY A 190 0.17 -10.36 -2.65
CA GLY A 190 -0.20 -8.95 -2.56
C GLY A 190 -1.67 -8.72 -2.88
N PHE A 191 -2.05 -7.45 -2.93
CA PHE A 191 -3.40 -7.05 -3.33
C PHE A 191 -3.46 -6.86 -4.85
N PRO A 192 -4.30 -7.61 -5.56
CA PRO A 192 -4.54 -7.35 -6.98
C PRO A 192 -5.26 -6.00 -7.15
N GLY A 193 -5.19 -5.41 -8.33
CA GLY A 193 -5.87 -4.14 -8.63
C GLY A 193 -7.39 -4.21 -8.47
N ARG A 194 -7.99 -5.36 -8.80
CA ARG A 194 -9.40 -5.68 -8.56
C ARG A 194 -9.53 -7.15 -8.17
N THR A 195 -10.39 -7.40 -7.20
CA THR A 195 -10.86 -8.75 -6.86
C THR A 195 -12.35 -8.78 -7.17
N ASN A 196 -12.77 -9.70 -8.02
CA ASN A 196 -14.18 -10.00 -8.27
C ASN A 196 -14.50 -11.31 -7.51
N GLU A 197 -15.57 -11.30 -6.76
CA GLU A 197 -16.11 -12.45 -6.04
C GLU A 197 -17.25 -13.08 -6.83
#